data_fd35677677e648ff29764c4fe22d6729
#
_entry.id   fd35677677e648ff29764c4fe22d6729
#
_cell.length_a   1.000
_cell.length_b   1.000
_cell.length_c   1.000
_cell.angle_alpha   90.00
_cell.angle_beta   90.00
_cell.angle_gamma   90.00
#
_symmetry.space_group_name_H-M   'P 1'
#
loop_
_entity.id
_entity.type
_entity.pdbx_description
1 polymer ?
#
loop_
_entity_poly.entity_id
_entity_poly.type
_entity_poly.pdbx_seq_one_letter_code
_entity_poly.pdbx_strand_id
1 'polypeptide(L)'
;MRLRSAGLLLFMLGSLRADFQEQEVRALVGSNIELSCVHPKDSSFDLNDLYVYWQLFGSETVVAYYLPENSSTGHTDDHYRDRAQLSLDSMKQGNFSLRLYNVTPQDEQKFHCLVFRESLELQKVLDVVVRLHVAANYSMPVVSTPSSPSQDEELTFTCTSTNGYPRPNVYWINKTDNSLLDKALQNNTITLNPQGLYDVVSILKLRRSPNVNVGCCIENVLLHQNLTVSSQTGTFKGSIDSIPDIPVIPQDKNVTVTSIILALIVFAAMAVGWMCRSRCPHRSYADRHV
;
A
#
# COMPACT_ATOMS: atom_id res chain seq x y z
N MET A 1 29.54 64.16 7.62
CA MET A 1 29.20 62.92 8.38
C MET A 1 28.53 61.95 7.42
N ARG A 2 29.22 60.88 7.03
CA ARG A 2 28.68 59.84 6.11
C ARG A 2 28.34 58.61 6.96
N LEU A 3 27.05 58.32 7.13
CA LEU A 3 26.59 57.06 7.73
C LEU A 3 26.82 55.91 6.75
N ARG A 4 27.69 54.98 7.14
CA ARG A 4 27.86 53.70 6.47
C ARG A 4 26.77 52.74 6.95
N SER A 5 25.83 52.44 6.07
CA SER A 5 24.82 51.38 6.26
C SER A 5 25.55 50.03 6.18
N ALA A 6 25.68 49.33 7.32
CA ALA A 6 26.14 47.96 7.37
C ALA A 6 24.96 47.04 7.04
N GLY A 7 24.95 46.52 5.80
CA GLY A 7 24.00 45.50 5.38
C GLY A 7 24.26 44.20 6.13
N LEU A 8 23.32 43.83 6.98
CA LEU A 8 23.29 42.54 7.64
C LEU A 8 22.90 41.46 6.60
N LEU A 9 23.87 40.75 6.07
CA LEU A 9 23.67 39.55 5.25
C LEU A 9 23.23 38.43 6.20
N LEU A 10 21.92 38.25 6.36
CA LEU A 10 21.35 37.05 6.95
C LEU A 10 21.58 35.88 6.00
N PHE A 11 22.63 35.12 6.25
CA PHE A 11 22.78 33.79 5.67
C PHE A 11 21.66 32.91 6.27
N MET A 12 20.59 32.75 5.52
CA MET A 12 19.65 31.66 5.73
C MET A 12 20.42 30.36 5.47
N LEU A 13 21.00 29.81 6.53
CA LEU A 13 21.39 28.41 6.58
C LEU A 13 20.10 27.57 6.50
N GLY A 14 19.60 27.43 5.30
CA GLY A 14 18.68 26.35 5.00
C GLY A 14 19.42 25.06 5.29
N SER A 15 19.18 24.45 6.45
CA SER A 15 19.54 23.06 6.68
C SER A 15 18.89 22.27 5.55
N LEU A 16 19.70 21.85 4.58
CA LEU A 16 19.40 20.75 3.69
C LEU A 16 19.19 19.52 4.60
N ARG A 17 17.99 19.39 5.18
CA ARG A 17 17.51 18.09 5.61
C ARG A 17 17.49 17.30 4.31
N ALA A 18 18.41 16.35 4.18
CA ALA A 18 18.25 15.27 3.24
C ALA A 18 16.84 14.72 3.51
N ASP A 19 15.94 14.95 2.57
CA ASP A 19 14.57 14.48 2.65
C ASP A 19 14.68 12.97 2.54
N PHE A 20 14.61 12.32 3.71
CA PHE A 20 14.73 10.88 3.85
C PHE A 20 13.42 10.29 3.31
N GLN A 21 13.44 9.88 2.04
CA GLN A 21 12.26 9.37 1.36
C GLN A 21 11.96 7.97 1.89
N GLU A 22 11.05 7.90 2.85
CA GLU A 22 10.47 6.65 3.30
C GLU A 22 9.51 6.13 2.22
N GLN A 23 9.75 4.91 1.73
CA GLN A 23 8.87 4.23 0.79
C GLN A 23 7.83 3.44 1.57
N GLU A 24 6.57 3.47 1.13
CA GLU A 24 5.49 2.65 1.71
C GLU A 24 5.06 1.56 0.74
N VAL A 25 5.01 0.34 1.23
CA VAL A 25 4.61 -0.85 0.48
C VAL A 25 3.51 -1.59 1.24
N ARG A 26 2.56 -2.18 0.53
CA ARG A 26 1.47 -2.97 1.12
C ARG A 26 1.52 -4.40 0.62
N ALA A 27 1.33 -5.35 1.54
CA ALA A 27 1.29 -6.78 1.22
C ALA A 27 0.15 -7.49 1.95
N LEU A 28 -0.37 -8.54 1.35
CA LEU A 28 -1.30 -9.44 2.01
C LEU A 28 -0.53 -10.53 2.76
N VAL A 29 -1.06 -10.96 3.89
CA VAL A 29 -0.55 -12.13 4.62
C VAL A 29 -0.49 -13.33 3.69
N GLY A 30 0.63 -14.06 3.70
CA GLY A 30 0.90 -15.21 2.85
C GLY A 30 1.41 -14.87 1.45
N SER A 31 1.41 -13.58 1.04
CA SER A 31 1.95 -13.16 -0.25
C SER A 31 3.48 -13.04 -0.22
N ASN A 32 4.07 -12.90 -1.41
CA ASN A 32 5.47 -12.54 -1.59
C ASN A 32 5.55 -11.08 -2.03
N ILE A 33 6.55 -10.35 -1.53
CA ILE A 33 6.73 -8.93 -1.83
C ILE A 33 8.20 -8.62 -2.11
N GLU A 34 8.45 -7.60 -2.91
CA GLU A 34 9.77 -7.02 -3.12
C GLU A 34 9.82 -5.63 -2.46
N LEU A 35 10.79 -5.45 -1.56
CA LEU A 35 11.10 -4.16 -0.94
C LEU A 35 12.19 -3.50 -1.76
N SER A 36 11.89 -2.37 -2.38
CA SER A 36 12.74 -1.73 -3.36
C SER A 36 13.95 -1.03 -2.74
N CYS A 37 15.14 -1.30 -3.27
CA CYS A 37 16.39 -0.63 -2.92
C CYS A 37 17.28 -0.58 -4.17
N VAL A 38 17.12 0.46 -4.98
CA VAL A 38 17.76 0.56 -6.30
C VAL A 38 18.65 1.80 -6.34
N HIS A 39 19.89 1.64 -6.80
CA HIS A 39 20.80 2.75 -7.01
C HIS A 39 20.34 3.62 -8.18
N PRO A 40 20.28 4.97 -8.03
CA PRO A 40 19.64 5.86 -9.02
C PRO A 40 20.40 5.99 -10.35
N LYS A 41 21.64 5.50 -10.41
CA LYS A 41 22.45 5.53 -11.64
C LYS A 41 22.60 4.11 -12.16
N ASP A 42 22.48 3.94 -13.47
CA ASP A 42 22.86 2.70 -14.16
C ASP A 42 24.36 2.48 -13.99
N SER A 43 24.74 1.75 -12.95
CA SER A 43 26.12 1.47 -12.58
C SER A 43 26.30 -0.03 -12.50
N SER A 44 27.35 -0.55 -13.07
CA SER A 44 27.79 -1.91 -12.80
C SER A 44 28.54 -1.94 -11.46
N PHE A 45 28.19 -2.90 -10.62
CA PHE A 45 28.80 -3.12 -9.31
C PHE A 45 29.59 -4.42 -9.30
N ASP A 46 30.81 -4.35 -8.75
CA ASP A 46 31.57 -5.55 -8.43
C ASP A 46 31.10 -6.11 -7.08
N LEU A 47 30.65 -7.36 -7.07
CA LEU A 47 30.19 -8.01 -5.85
C LEU A 47 31.28 -8.10 -4.77
N ASN A 48 32.56 -8.19 -5.16
CA ASN A 48 33.67 -8.22 -4.20
C ASN A 48 33.92 -6.88 -3.47
N ASP A 49 33.30 -5.81 -3.98
CA ASP A 49 33.39 -4.46 -3.43
C ASP A 49 32.17 -4.06 -2.58
N LEU A 50 31.18 -4.99 -2.41
CA LEU A 50 29.89 -4.66 -1.86
C LEU A 50 29.65 -5.27 -0.48
N TYR A 51 29.15 -4.44 0.44
CA TYR A 51 28.54 -4.83 1.71
C TYR A 51 27.10 -4.37 1.69
N VAL A 52 26.15 -5.30 1.71
CA VAL A 52 24.71 -5.03 1.66
C VAL A 52 24.06 -5.55 2.93
N TYR A 53 23.29 -4.69 3.59
CA TYR A 53 22.52 -5.04 4.77
C TYR A 53 21.07 -4.62 4.61
N TRP A 54 20.19 -5.55 4.87
CA TRP A 54 18.79 -5.29 5.18
C TRP A 54 18.57 -5.58 6.66
N GLN A 55 18.11 -4.59 7.40
CA GLN A 55 17.86 -4.69 8.84
C GLN A 55 16.53 -4.03 9.20
N LEU A 56 15.98 -4.32 10.38
CA LEU A 56 14.85 -3.56 10.88
C LEU A 56 15.32 -2.18 11.31
N PHE A 57 14.60 -1.15 10.89
CA PHE A 57 14.94 0.24 11.17
C PHE A 57 14.94 0.53 12.68
N GLY A 58 16.05 1.06 13.19
CA GLY A 58 16.21 1.34 14.62
C GLY A 58 16.47 0.10 15.49
N SER A 59 16.79 -1.04 14.89
CA SER A 59 17.14 -2.30 15.55
C SER A 59 18.42 -2.88 14.97
N GLU A 60 19.07 -3.78 15.69
CA GLU A 60 20.19 -4.57 15.20
C GLU A 60 19.75 -5.88 14.49
N THR A 61 18.46 -6.10 14.35
CA THR A 61 17.90 -7.30 13.71
C THR A 61 18.22 -7.31 12.23
N VAL A 62 19.07 -8.24 11.80
CA VAL A 62 19.44 -8.43 10.39
C VAL A 62 18.44 -9.32 9.70
N VAL A 63 17.84 -8.78 8.63
CA VAL A 63 16.83 -9.47 7.80
C VAL A 63 17.49 -10.29 6.69
N ALA A 64 18.46 -9.68 6.00
CA ALA A 64 19.30 -10.32 4.99
C ALA A 64 20.60 -9.51 4.83
N TYR A 65 21.65 -10.15 4.38
CA TYR A 65 22.89 -9.47 4.08
C TYR A 65 23.64 -10.14 2.91
N TYR A 66 24.54 -9.38 2.32
CA TYR A 66 25.57 -9.87 1.41
C TYR A 66 26.91 -9.28 1.80
N LEU A 67 27.93 -10.13 1.91
CA LEU A 67 29.30 -9.77 2.23
C LEU A 67 30.26 -10.42 1.21
N PRO A 68 31.40 -9.79 0.87
CA PRO A 68 32.43 -10.41 0.05
C PRO A 68 32.94 -11.71 0.69
N GLU A 69 33.46 -12.65 -0.14
CA GLU A 69 33.85 -14.01 0.28
C GLU A 69 34.86 -14.05 1.47
N ASN A 70 35.66 -13.02 1.65
CA ASN A 70 36.69 -12.96 2.71
C ASN A 70 36.21 -12.27 4.00
N SER A 71 34.93 -11.93 4.10
CA SER A 71 34.37 -11.22 5.25
C SER A 71 33.89 -12.18 6.34
N SER A 72 33.81 -11.70 7.58
CA SER A 72 33.22 -12.47 8.67
C SER A 72 31.75 -12.80 8.36
N THR A 73 31.32 -14.00 8.74
CA THR A 73 29.94 -14.43 8.52
C THR A 73 28.97 -13.57 9.34
N GLY A 74 27.99 -12.99 8.69
CA GLY A 74 26.86 -12.34 9.35
C GLY A 74 25.87 -13.38 9.90
N HIS A 75 24.93 -12.94 10.69
CA HIS A 75 23.82 -13.75 11.20
C HIS A 75 22.50 -13.12 10.80
N THR A 76 21.67 -13.88 10.08
CA THR A 76 20.30 -13.50 9.78
C THR A 76 19.39 -13.94 10.93
N ASP A 77 18.45 -13.09 11.31
CA ASP A 77 17.44 -13.41 12.31
C ASP A 77 16.60 -14.63 11.88
N ASP A 78 16.28 -15.50 12.83
CA ASP A 78 15.57 -16.76 12.56
C ASP A 78 14.19 -16.55 11.94
N HIS A 79 13.52 -15.45 12.25
CA HIS A 79 12.22 -15.10 11.65
C HIS A 79 12.32 -14.87 10.14
N TYR A 80 13.46 -14.35 9.66
CA TYR A 80 13.68 -14.01 8.24
C TYR A 80 14.49 -15.06 7.47
N ARG A 81 15.09 -16.03 8.18
CA ARG A 81 15.84 -17.11 7.56
C ARG A 81 14.98 -17.84 6.53
N ASP A 82 15.53 -18.10 5.35
CA ASP A 82 14.89 -18.74 4.21
C ASP A 82 13.68 -17.98 3.59
N ARG A 83 13.24 -16.88 4.20
CA ARG A 83 12.15 -16.04 3.68
C ARG A 83 12.61 -14.73 3.03
N ALA A 84 13.82 -14.28 3.34
CA ALA A 84 14.39 -13.03 2.84
C ALA A 84 15.57 -13.33 1.89
N GLN A 85 15.49 -12.87 0.64
CA GLN A 85 16.48 -13.20 -0.38
C GLN A 85 16.92 -11.96 -1.16
N LEU A 86 18.24 -11.91 -1.46
CA LEU A 86 18.87 -10.97 -2.37
C LEU A 86 19.23 -11.71 -3.68
N SER A 87 19.19 -10.98 -4.80
CA SER A 87 19.59 -11.52 -6.12
C SER A 87 20.98 -11.01 -6.51
N LEU A 88 21.96 -11.90 -6.62
CA LEU A 88 23.33 -11.56 -7.00
C LEU A 88 23.40 -10.85 -8.36
N ASP A 89 22.63 -11.33 -9.35
CA ASP A 89 22.62 -10.74 -10.68
C ASP A 89 21.97 -9.36 -10.70
N SER A 90 20.94 -9.14 -9.86
CA SER A 90 20.32 -7.84 -9.71
C SER A 90 21.27 -6.85 -9.03
N MET A 91 22.04 -7.28 -8.01
CA MET A 91 23.01 -6.44 -7.30
C MET A 91 24.14 -5.94 -8.21
N LYS A 92 24.60 -6.77 -9.17
CA LYS A 92 25.56 -6.34 -10.21
C LYS A 92 25.05 -5.17 -11.04
N GLN A 93 23.73 -5.04 -11.17
CA GLN A 93 23.05 -3.98 -11.91
C GLN A 93 22.59 -2.82 -11.02
N GLY A 94 22.99 -2.79 -9.74
CA GLY A 94 22.63 -1.74 -8.78
C GLY A 94 21.22 -1.91 -8.16
N ASN A 95 20.59 -3.08 -8.32
CA ASN A 95 19.32 -3.39 -7.68
C ASN A 95 19.56 -4.31 -6.46
N PHE A 96 19.45 -3.73 -5.27
CA PHE A 96 19.66 -4.38 -3.97
C PHE A 96 18.33 -4.71 -3.26
N SER A 97 17.24 -4.75 -4.02
CA SER A 97 15.89 -5.03 -3.48
C SER A 97 15.82 -6.39 -2.80
N LEU A 98 15.06 -6.43 -1.71
CA LEU A 98 14.83 -7.62 -0.90
C LEU A 98 13.53 -8.30 -1.33
N ARG A 99 13.60 -9.59 -1.64
CA ARG A 99 12.40 -10.43 -1.80
C ARG A 99 12.07 -11.08 -0.48
N LEU A 100 10.86 -10.78 0.04
CA LEU A 100 10.33 -11.37 1.26
C LEU A 100 9.16 -12.28 0.90
N TYR A 101 9.29 -13.56 1.27
CA TYR A 101 8.32 -14.61 0.99
C TYR A 101 7.42 -14.87 2.18
N ASN A 102 6.17 -15.26 1.91
CA ASN A 102 5.19 -15.66 2.90
C ASN A 102 5.04 -14.61 4.02
N VAL A 103 4.66 -13.39 3.63
CA VAL A 103 4.49 -12.25 4.55
C VAL A 103 3.55 -12.60 5.70
N THR A 104 3.94 -12.22 6.91
CA THR A 104 3.20 -12.43 8.14
C THR A 104 2.86 -11.10 8.81
N PRO A 105 1.92 -11.04 9.78
CA PRO A 105 1.64 -9.81 10.54
C PRO A 105 2.87 -9.24 11.27
N GLN A 106 3.83 -10.09 11.66
CA GLN A 106 5.07 -9.68 12.33
C GLN A 106 6.01 -8.90 11.40
N ASP A 107 5.83 -9.04 10.07
CA ASP A 107 6.62 -8.32 9.07
C ASP A 107 6.15 -6.87 8.89
N GLU A 108 5.07 -6.42 9.56
CA GLU A 108 4.66 -5.01 9.56
C GLU A 108 5.65 -4.14 10.32
N GLN A 109 6.76 -3.82 9.64
CA GLN A 109 7.92 -3.12 10.19
C GLN A 109 8.45 -2.08 9.19
N LYS A 110 9.41 -1.29 9.64
CA LYS A 110 10.28 -0.50 8.76
C LYS A 110 11.55 -1.29 8.50
N PHE A 111 11.85 -1.48 7.24
CA PHE A 111 13.07 -2.14 6.75
C PHE A 111 14.06 -1.09 6.28
N HIS A 112 15.32 -1.31 6.56
CA HIS A 112 16.41 -0.40 6.24
C HIS A 112 17.43 -1.11 5.35
N CYS A 113 17.56 -0.64 4.12
CA CYS A 113 18.57 -1.08 3.16
C CYS A 113 19.79 -0.18 3.24
N LEU A 114 20.95 -0.76 3.48
CA LEU A 114 22.24 -0.08 3.55
C LEU A 114 23.21 -0.76 2.59
N VAL A 115 23.84 0.02 1.71
CA VAL A 115 24.87 -0.47 0.79
C VAL A 115 26.13 0.34 0.97
N PHE A 116 27.27 -0.35 1.17
CA PHE A 116 28.59 0.22 1.30
C PHE A 116 29.52 -0.34 0.25
N ARG A 117 30.57 0.42 -0.10
CA ARG A 117 31.63 -0.02 -1.00
C ARG A 117 32.97 0.00 -0.29
N GLU A 118 33.72 -1.12 -0.37
CA GLU A 118 35.06 -1.26 0.20
C GLU A 118 36.07 -0.34 -0.48
N SER A 119 36.05 -0.25 -1.82
CA SER A 119 36.88 0.63 -2.62
C SER A 119 36.77 2.12 -2.27
N LEU A 120 35.72 2.52 -1.55
CA LEU A 120 35.46 3.85 -1.05
C LEU A 120 35.63 3.95 0.49
N GLU A 121 36.51 3.14 1.10
CA GLU A 121 36.74 3.11 2.55
C GLU A 121 35.43 2.80 3.34
N LEU A 122 34.62 1.88 2.86
CA LEU A 122 33.30 1.54 3.40
C LEU A 122 32.32 2.72 3.41
N GLN A 123 32.43 3.62 2.44
CA GLN A 123 31.47 4.68 2.29
C GLN A 123 30.09 4.12 1.94
N LYS A 124 29.07 4.62 2.64
CA LYS A 124 27.68 4.32 2.34
C LYS A 124 27.28 4.97 1.00
N VAL A 125 26.87 4.14 0.03
CA VAL A 125 26.47 4.58 -1.31
C VAL A 125 24.96 4.54 -1.50
N LEU A 126 24.23 3.81 -0.64
CA LEU A 126 22.77 3.75 -0.67
C LEU A 126 22.20 3.60 0.75
N ASP A 127 21.11 4.30 1.01
CA ASP A 127 20.42 4.36 2.29
C ASP A 127 18.92 4.55 2.03
N VAL A 128 18.13 3.49 2.15
CA VAL A 128 16.71 3.49 1.82
C VAL A 128 15.92 2.85 2.96
N VAL A 129 14.85 3.51 3.39
CA VAL A 129 13.90 2.92 4.33
C VAL A 129 12.59 2.62 3.64
N VAL A 130 12.10 1.40 3.86
CA VAL A 130 10.83 0.91 3.33
C VAL A 130 9.93 0.52 4.50
N ARG A 131 8.75 1.12 4.59
CA ARG A 131 7.72 0.73 5.54
C ARG A 131 6.80 -0.30 4.88
N LEU A 132 6.73 -1.48 5.44
CA LEU A 132 5.80 -2.52 5.01
C LEU A 132 4.52 -2.46 5.84
N HIS A 133 3.39 -2.31 5.17
CA HIS A 133 2.05 -2.45 5.73
C HIS A 133 1.49 -3.81 5.35
N VAL A 134 1.04 -4.55 6.34
CA VAL A 134 0.50 -5.90 6.14
C VAL A 134 -1.01 -5.89 6.31
N ALA A 135 -1.71 -6.70 5.52
CA ALA A 135 -3.15 -6.86 5.63
C ALA A 135 -3.60 -8.31 5.43
N ALA A 136 -4.72 -8.68 6.05
CA ALA A 136 -5.44 -9.91 5.77
C ALA A 136 -6.95 -9.63 5.75
N ASN A 137 -7.65 -10.27 4.82
CA ASN A 137 -9.11 -10.15 4.74
C ASN A 137 -9.77 -10.81 5.95
N TYR A 138 -10.77 -10.14 6.52
CA TYR A 138 -11.67 -10.76 7.49
C TYR A 138 -12.55 -11.79 6.81
N SER A 139 -12.88 -12.88 7.53
CA SER A 139 -13.93 -13.80 7.08
C SER A 139 -15.28 -13.07 7.01
N MET A 140 -16.19 -13.55 6.15
CA MET A 140 -17.55 -13.00 6.10
C MET A 140 -18.18 -13.10 7.49
N PRO A 141 -18.73 -12.02 8.08
CA PRO A 141 -19.31 -12.08 9.40
C PRO A 141 -20.48 -13.07 9.46
N VAL A 142 -20.64 -13.72 10.58
CA VAL A 142 -21.77 -14.59 10.89
C VAL A 142 -22.55 -13.96 12.02
N VAL A 143 -23.84 -13.70 11.82
CA VAL A 143 -24.73 -13.18 12.86
C VAL A 143 -25.64 -14.30 13.34
N SER A 144 -25.54 -14.66 14.62
CA SER A 144 -26.50 -15.54 15.29
C SER A 144 -27.62 -14.73 15.92
N THR A 145 -28.85 -15.17 15.66
CA THR A 145 -30.06 -14.63 16.27
C THR A 145 -30.45 -15.44 17.51
N PRO A 146 -31.18 -14.84 18.47
CA PRO A 146 -31.68 -15.58 19.64
C PRO A 146 -32.53 -16.76 19.20
N SER A 147 -32.18 -17.96 19.66
CA SER A 147 -32.83 -19.22 19.23
C SER A 147 -34.18 -19.48 19.87
N SER A 148 -34.66 -18.66 20.79
CA SER A 148 -35.98 -18.80 21.40
C SER A 148 -36.43 -17.48 22.02
N PRO A 149 -37.70 -17.07 21.87
CA PRO A 149 -38.21 -15.95 22.61
C PRO A 149 -38.44 -16.40 24.08
N SER A 150 -37.37 -16.33 24.88
CA SER A 150 -37.57 -16.28 26.31
C SER A 150 -38.44 -15.05 26.61
N GLN A 151 -39.20 -15.09 27.71
CA GLN A 151 -40.05 -13.97 28.13
C GLN A 151 -39.24 -12.70 28.45
N ASP A 152 -37.91 -12.74 28.30
CA ASP A 152 -37.00 -11.62 28.50
C ASP A 152 -37.22 -10.54 27.45
N GLU A 153 -37.33 -9.30 27.89
CA GLU A 153 -37.53 -8.12 27.04
C GLU A 153 -36.32 -7.75 26.19
N GLU A 154 -35.18 -8.47 26.32
CA GLU A 154 -33.93 -8.24 25.59
C GLU A 154 -33.67 -9.28 24.51
N LEU A 155 -33.26 -8.79 23.33
CA LEU A 155 -32.73 -9.59 22.22
C LEU A 155 -31.21 -9.48 22.19
N THR A 156 -30.52 -10.60 22.17
CA THR A 156 -29.05 -10.66 22.07
C THR A 156 -28.66 -11.22 20.72
N PHE A 157 -27.89 -10.42 19.94
CA PHE A 157 -27.30 -10.82 18.68
C PHE A 157 -25.79 -10.99 18.88
N THR A 158 -25.20 -12.03 18.28
CA THR A 158 -23.76 -12.26 18.30
C THR A 158 -23.24 -12.27 16.88
N CYS A 159 -22.22 -11.45 16.63
CA CYS A 159 -21.52 -11.36 15.34
C CYS A 159 -20.10 -11.89 15.52
N THR A 160 -19.66 -12.78 14.64
CA THR A 160 -18.30 -13.31 14.63
C THR A 160 -17.64 -13.16 13.27
N SER A 161 -16.36 -12.84 13.26
CA SER A 161 -15.49 -12.82 12.07
C SER A 161 -14.06 -13.16 12.49
N THR A 162 -13.26 -13.74 11.61
CA THR A 162 -11.96 -14.29 11.97
C THR A 162 -10.88 -13.96 10.95
N ASN A 163 -9.61 -14.12 11.38
CA ASN A 163 -8.41 -14.15 10.55
C ASN A 163 -8.12 -12.85 9.79
N GLY A 164 -8.59 -11.70 10.26
CA GLY A 164 -8.31 -10.41 9.61
C GLY A 164 -7.09 -9.69 10.22
N TYR A 165 -6.54 -8.74 9.45
CA TYR A 165 -5.49 -7.83 9.90
C TYR A 165 -5.49 -6.55 9.05
N PRO A 166 -5.23 -5.37 9.61
CA PRO A 166 -5.03 -5.03 11.03
C PRO A 166 -6.32 -5.10 11.85
N ARG A 167 -6.25 -4.66 13.13
CA ARG A 167 -7.40 -4.59 14.04
C ARG A 167 -8.57 -3.85 13.37
N PRO A 168 -9.79 -4.43 13.35
CA PRO A 168 -10.92 -3.85 12.60
C PRO A 168 -11.67 -2.80 13.41
N ASN A 169 -12.45 -1.98 12.71
CA ASN A 169 -13.59 -1.30 13.27
C ASN A 169 -14.80 -2.24 13.26
N VAL A 170 -15.52 -2.30 14.39
CA VAL A 170 -16.71 -3.15 14.55
C VAL A 170 -17.85 -2.29 15.02
N TYR A 171 -18.97 -2.33 14.31
CA TYR A 171 -20.15 -1.57 14.65
C TYR A 171 -21.44 -2.24 14.13
N TRP A 172 -22.57 -1.83 14.69
CA TRP A 172 -23.88 -2.32 14.29
C TRP A 172 -24.71 -1.20 13.71
N ILE A 173 -25.52 -1.56 12.73
CA ILE A 173 -26.47 -0.64 12.06
C ILE A 173 -27.89 -1.16 12.13
N ASN A 174 -28.84 -0.24 12.20
CA ASN A 174 -30.24 -0.53 11.95
C ASN A 174 -30.42 -0.62 10.42
N LYS A 175 -30.80 -1.80 9.92
CA LYS A 175 -30.98 -2.05 8.47
C LYS A 175 -32.21 -1.38 7.88
N THR A 176 -33.11 -0.82 8.71
CA THR A 176 -34.30 -0.11 8.23
C THR A 176 -33.96 1.27 7.68
N ASP A 177 -33.03 1.97 8.34
CA ASP A 177 -32.64 3.34 8.01
C ASP A 177 -31.12 3.53 7.83
N ASN A 178 -30.33 2.46 7.96
CA ASN A 178 -28.87 2.42 7.94
C ASN A 178 -28.19 3.31 9.01
N SER A 179 -28.91 3.67 10.08
CA SER A 179 -28.35 4.41 11.19
C SER A 179 -27.41 3.54 12.03
N LEU A 180 -26.36 4.17 12.58
CA LEU A 180 -25.46 3.50 13.55
C LEU A 180 -26.20 3.29 14.87
N LEU A 181 -26.06 2.09 15.43
CA LEU A 181 -26.52 1.77 16.77
C LEU A 181 -25.53 2.27 17.82
N ASP A 182 -26.06 2.65 18.99
CA ASP A 182 -25.24 3.17 20.08
C ASP A 182 -24.19 2.15 20.54
N LYS A 183 -22.96 2.61 20.74
CA LYS A 183 -21.86 1.80 21.24
C LYS A 183 -22.12 1.23 22.63
N ALA A 184 -22.95 1.88 23.44
CA ALA A 184 -23.34 1.39 24.76
C ALA A 184 -24.16 0.09 24.73
N LEU A 185 -24.78 -0.23 23.57
CA LEU A 185 -25.59 -1.43 23.37
C LEU A 185 -24.74 -2.63 22.90
N GLN A 186 -23.47 -2.41 22.60
CA GLN A 186 -22.59 -3.42 22.01
C GLN A 186 -21.36 -3.69 22.90
N ASN A 187 -20.94 -4.96 22.92
CA ASN A 187 -19.71 -5.40 23.56
C ASN A 187 -18.84 -6.11 22.51
N ASN A 188 -17.71 -5.47 22.15
CA ASN A 188 -16.80 -5.97 21.12
C ASN A 188 -15.56 -6.58 21.76
N THR A 189 -15.36 -7.87 21.57
CA THR A 189 -14.14 -8.61 21.95
C THR A 189 -13.32 -8.89 20.69
N ILE A 190 -12.12 -8.34 20.62
CA ILE A 190 -11.19 -8.50 19.51
C ILE A 190 -9.90 -9.05 20.06
N THR A 191 -9.54 -10.27 19.65
CA THR A 191 -8.39 -11.02 20.17
C THR A 191 -7.44 -11.41 19.04
N LEU A 192 -6.14 -11.51 19.35
CA LEU A 192 -5.16 -12.12 18.45
C LEU A 192 -5.21 -13.63 18.57
N ASN A 193 -5.26 -14.31 17.43
CA ASN A 193 -5.11 -15.75 17.34
C ASN A 193 -3.63 -16.15 17.26
N PRO A 194 -3.29 -17.46 17.30
CA PRO A 194 -1.90 -17.92 17.26
C PRO A 194 -1.12 -17.51 15.98
N GLN A 195 -1.81 -17.18 14.89
CA GLN A 195 -1.21 -16.70 13.65
C GLN A 195 -0.93 -15.19 13.65
N GLY A 196 -1.27 -14.48 14.74
CA GLY A 196 -1.12 -13.02 14.83
C GLY A 196 -2.21 -12.25 14.09
N LEU A 197 -3.32 -12.92 13.71
CA LEU A 197 -4.48 -12.30 13.07
C LEU A 197 -5.56 -12.03 14.12
N TYR A 198 -6.50 -11.12 13.79
CA TYR A 198 -7.58 -10.77 14.70
C TYR A 198 -8.83 -11.61 14.46
N ASP A 199 -9.39 -12.11 15.56
CA ASP A 199 -10.72 -12.70 15.63
C ASP A 199 -11.64 -11.76 16.41
N VAL A 200 -12.88 -11.66 15.93
CA VAL A 200 -13.89 -10.71 16.42
C VAL A 200 -15.10 -11.45 16.94
N VAL A 201 -15.54 -11.09 18.13
CA VAL A 201 -16.85 -11.43 18.67
C VAL A 201 -17.51 -10.14 19.15
N SER A 202 -18.64 -9.78 18.55
CA SER A 202 -19.42 -8.61 18.91
C SER A 202 -20.80 -9.02 19.37
N ILE A 203 -21.21 -8.59 20.54
CA ILE A 203 -22.51 -8.87 21.14
C ILE A 203 -23.32 -7.57 21.18
N LEU A 204 -24.50 -7.59 20.56
CA LEU A 204 -25.45 -6.49 20.60
C LEU A 204 -26.66 -6.89 21.44
N LYS A 205 -27.06 -6.03 22.39
CA LYS A 205 -28.25 -6.19 23.20
C LYS A 205 -29.26 -5.09 22.90
N LEU A 206 -30.47 -5.49 22.54
CA LEU A 206 -31.55 -4.57 22.18
C LEU A 206 -32.83 -4.93 22.94
N ARG A 207 -33.65 -3.93 23.27
CA ARG A 207 -35.01 -4.17 23.71
C ARG A 207 -35.82 -4.77 22.56
N ARG A 208 -36.71 -5.70 22.90
CA ARG A 208 -37.58 -6.37 21.93
C ARG A 208 -38.49 -5.35 21.24
N SER A 209 -38.45 -5.36 19.93
CA SER A 209 -39.35 -4.59 19.07
C SER A 209 -39.85 -5.47 17.90
N PRO A 210 -41.06 -5.29 17.37
CA PRO A 210 -41.64 -6.17 16.36
C PRO A 210 -40.85 -6.24 15.04
N ASN A 211 -40.03 -5.26 14.73
CA ASN A 211 -39.33 -5.16 13.44
C ASN A 211 -37.81 -4.91 13.63
N VAL A 212 -37.16 -5.65 14.52
CA VAL A 212 -35.72 -5.54 14.72
C VAL A 212 -34.99 -6.16 13.53
N ASN A 213 -34.33 -5.34 12.73
CA ASN A 213 -33.47 -5.75 11.64
C ASN A 213 -32.11 -5.03 11.82
N VAL A 214 -31.09 -5.79 12.20
CA VAL A 214 -29.75 -5.24 12.48
C VAL A 214 -28.71 -5.84 11.57
N GLY A 215 -27.68 -5.05 11.26
CA GLY A 215 -26.53 -5.47 10.50
C GLY A 215 -25.25 -5.32 11.32
N CYS A 216 -24.46 -6.37 11.37
CA CYS A 216 -23.09 -6.33 11.89
C CYS A 216 -22.13 -5.89 10.79
N CYS A 217 -21.27 -4.92 11.08
CA CYS A 217 -20.30 -4.38 10.16
C CYS A 217 -18.88 -4.60 10.71
N ILE A 218 -18.04 -5.22 9.90
CA ILE A 218 -16.61 -5.40 10.13
C ILE A 218 -15.85 -4.63 9.07
N GLU A 219 -15.10 -3.62 9.47
CA GLU A 219 -14.36 -2.74 8.56
C GLU A 219 -12.85 -2.96 8.71
N ASN A 220 -12.19 -3.34 7.59
CA ASN A 220 -10.75 -3.33 7.46
C ASN A 220 -10.33 -2.05 6.70
N VAL A 221 -9.84 -1.06 7.43
CA VAL A 221 -9.52 0.26 6.88
C VAL A 221 -8.39 0.18 5.84
N LEU A 222 -7.39 -0.67 6.06
CA LEU A 222 -6.22 -0.77 5.17
C LEU A 222 -6.59 -1.35 3.80
N LEU A 223 -7.54 -2.27 3.77
CA LEU A 223 -8.05 -2.90 2.53
C LEU A 223 -9.30 -2.20 1.97
N HIS A 224 -9.80 -1.15 2.63
CA HIS A 224 -11.09 -0.53 2.30
C HIS A 224 -12.24 -1.56 2.24
N GLN A 225 -12.11 -2.64 3.03
CA GLN A 225 -13.10 -3.70 3.09
C GLN A 225 -14.14 -3.38 4.16
N ASN A 226 -15.42 -3.38 3.78
CA ASN A 226 -16.52 -3.25 4.71
C ASN A 226 -17.49 -4.43 4.52
N LEU A 227 -17.46 -5.36 5.45
CA LEU A 227 -18.29 -6.56 5.44
C LEU A 227 -19.51 -6.34 6.31
N THR A 228 -20.71 -6.45 5.74
CA THR A 228 -21.96 -6.25 6.45
C THR A 228 -22.87 -7.46 6.25
N VAL A 229 -23.35 -8.02 7.37
CA VAL A 229 -24.34 -9.12 7.37
C VAL A 229 -25.53 -8.76 8.22
N SER A 230 -26.74 -9.03 7.71
CA SER A 230 -28.00 -8.77 8.38
C SER A 230 -28.46 -9.95 9.23
N SER A 231 -29.15 -9.67 10.35
CA SER A 231 -29.75 -10.68 11.22
C SER A 231 -30.94 -11.43 10.58
N GLN A 232 -31.50 -10.96 9.46
CA GLN A 232 -32.63 -11.58 8.77
C GLN A 232 -32.25 -12.60 7.67
N THR A 233 -31.10 -13.22 7.72
CA THR A 233 -30.75 -14.33 6.82
C THR A 233 -31.36 -15.66 7.30
N GLY A 234 -32.66 -15.74 7.36
CA GLY A 234 -33.44 -16.92 7.76
C GLY A 234 -34.59 -17.22 6.84
N THR A 235 -34.37 -17.33 5.54
CA THR A 235 -35.12 -18.23 4.64
C THR A 235 -34.34 -18.34 3.34
N PHE A 236 -33.47 -19.34 3.24
CA PHE A 236 -33.05 -19.85 1.95
C PHE A 236 -34.31 -20.47 1.26
N LYS A 237 -35.18 -19.67 0.71
CA LYS A 237 -35.90 -20.07 -0.48
C LYS A 237 -34.85 -19.97 -1.58
N GLY A 238 -34.43 -21.12 -2.10
CA GLY A 238 -33.65 -21.20 -3.32
C GLY A 238 -34.44 -20.50 -4.44
N SER A 239 -34.10 -19.26 -4.63
CA SER A 239 -34.25 -18.54 -5.88
C SER A 239 -32.82 -18.26 -6.28
N ILE A 240 -32.39 -19.00 -7.30
CA ILE A 240 -31.28 -18.58 -8.15
C ILE A 240 -31.86 -17.38 -8.90
N ASP A 241 -32.03 -16.27 -8.22
CA ASP A 241 -32.23 -14.99 -8.88
C ASP A 241 -30.82 -14.49 -9.22
N SER A 242 -30.50 -14.71 -10.49
CA SER A 242 -29.59 -13.96 -11.35
C SER A 242 -28.84 -12.88 -10.57
N ILE A 243 -27.52 -13.07 -10.43
CA ILE A 243 -26.55 -12.01 -10.39
C ILE A 243 -27.12 -10.88 -11.24
N PRO A 244 -27.37 -9.66 -10.69
CA PRO A 244 -27.67 -8.55 -11.55
C PRO A 244 -26.48 -8.49 -12.52
N ASP A 245 -26.78 -8.76 -13.78
CA ASP A 245 -25.84 -8.55 -14.87
C ASP A 245 -25.24 -7.17 -14.64
N ILE A 246 -23.98 -7.17 -14.24
CA ILE A 246 -23.15 -6.00 -14.42
C ILE A 246 -23.30 -5.71 -15.89
N PRO A 247 -23.83 -4.53 -16.29
CA PRO A 247 -23.94 -4.21 -17.70
C PRO A 247 -22.54 -4.40 -18.25
N VAL A 248 -22.37 -5.46 -19.04
CA VAL A 248 -21.20 -5.64 -19.88
C VAL A 248 -21.23 -4.41 -20.77
N ILE A 249 -20.44 -3.41 -20.41
CA ILE A 249 -20.14 -2.29 -21.31
C ILE A 249 -19.59 -2.98 -22.53
N PRO A 250 -20.24 -2.88 -23.70
CA PRO A 250 -19.68 -3.42 -24.91
C PRO A 250 -18.30 -2.78 -25.05
N GLN A 251 -17.29 -3.59 -24.99
CA GLN A 251 -15.93 -3.15 -25.25
C GLN A 251 -15.86 -2.86 -26.75
N ASP A 252 -16.31 -1.66 -27.11
CA ASP A 252 -16.22 -1.17 -28.47
C ASP A 252 -14.72 -0.89 -28.74
N LYS A 253 -14.06 -1.93 -29.24
CA LYS A 253 -12.62 -1.89 -29.63
C LYS A 253 -12.33 -0.84 -30.71
N ASN A 254 -13.36 -0.20 -31.24
CA ASN A 254 -13.22 0.81 -32.30
C ASN A 254 -13.02 2.24 -31.77
N VAL A 255 -13.39 2.55 -30.52
CA VAL A 255 -13.27 3.91 -29.98
C VAL A 255 -11.81 4.27 -29.63
N THR A 256 -11.03 3.29 -29.16
CA THR A 256 -9.61 3.54 -28.85
C THR A 256 -8.74 3.67 -30.10
N VAL A 257 -9.03 2.93 -31.16
CA VAL A 257 -8.28 3.00 -32.42
C VAL A 257 -8.58 4.31 -33.15
N THR A 258 -9.82 4.75 -33.17
CA THR A 258 -10.20 6.03 -33.84
C THR A 258 -9.61 7.24 -33.11
N SER A 259 -9.55 7.22 -31.77
CA SER A 259 -8.93 8.32 -30.99
C SER A 259 -7.43 8.41 -31.23
N ILE A 260 -6.73 7.28 -31.33
CA ILE A 260 -5.29 7.26 -31.62
C ILE A 260 -5.02 7.73 -33.05
N ILE A 261 -5.82 7.32 -34.04
CA ILE A 261 -5.66 7.75 -35.45
C ILE A 261 -5.90 9.25 -35.57
N LEU A 262 -6.92 9.80 -34.91
CA LEU A 262 -7.18 11.24 -34.91
C LEU A 262 -6.02 12.05 -34.29
N ALA A 263 -5.45 11.56 -33.15
CA ALA A 263 -4.29 12.19 -32.54
C ALA A 263 -3.07 12.19 -33.49
N LEU A 264 -2.78 11.09 -34.17
CA LEU A 264 -1.67 10.99 -35.11
C LEU A 264 -1.85 11.91 -36.33
N ILE A 265 -3.08 12.07 -36.84
CA ILE A 265 -3.38 12.99 -37.96
C ILE A 265 -3.14 14.43 -37.52
N VAL A 266 -3.54 14.84 -36.33
CA VAL A 266 -3.31 16.20 -35.81
C VAL A 266 -1.82 16.47 -35.63
N PHE A 267 -1.03 15.51 -35.10
CA PHE A 267 0.41 15.65 -34.96
C PHE A 267 1.11 15.76 -36.34
N ALA A 268 0.70 14.95 -37.32
CA ALA A 268 1.23 15.02 -38.67
C ALA A 268 0.93 16.37 -39.34
N ALA A 269 -0.28 16.90 -39.18
CA ALA A 269 -0.67 18.20 -39.72
C ALA A 269 0.13 19.37 -39.10
N MET A 270 0.38 19.32 -37.79
CA MET A 270 1.23 20.32 -37.09
C MET A 270 2.69 20.24 -37.56
N ALA A 271 3.24 19.05 -37.76
CA ALA A 271 4.60 18.86 -38.24
C ALA A 271 4.78 19.39 -39.66
N VAL A 272 3.81 19.15 -40.56
CA VAL A 272 3.81 19.70 -41.95
C VAL A 272 3.67 21.22 -41.92
N GLY A 273 2.80 21.76 -41.08
CA GLY A 273 2.64 23.22 -40.90
C GLY A 273 3.94 23.89 -40.45
N TRP A 274 4.67 23.23 -39.51
CA TRP A 274 5.95 23.73 -39.00
C TRP A 274 7.06 23.67 -40.06
N MET A 275 7.12 22.60 -40.87
CA MET A 275 8.06 22.47 -41.98
C MET A 275 7.79 23.47 -43.14
N CYS A 276 6.52 23.77 -43.42
CA CYS A 276 6.17 24.80 -44.39
C CYS A 276 6.56 26.21 -43.91
N ARG A 277 6.41 26.49 -42.61
CA ARG A 277 6.76 27.79 -42.01
C ARG A 277 8.28 28.01 -41.95
N SER A 278 9.07 26.95 -41.83
CA SER A 278 10.55 27.04 -41.81
C SER A 278 11.19 27.15 -43.20
N ARG A 279 10.43 26.98 -44.30
CA ARG A 279 10.93 27.06 -45.70
C ARG A 279 10.58 28.33 -46.43
N CYS A 280 9.88 29.30 -45.83
CA CYS A 280 9.68 30.59 -46.46
C CYS A 280 10.90 31.48 -46.20
N PRO A 281 11.75 31.75 -47.21
CA PRO A 281 12.84 32.73 -47.07
C PRO A 281 12.25 34.13 -46.99
N HIS A 282 12.64 34.85 -45.97
CA HIS A 282 12.35 36.27 -45.78
C HIS A 282 12.96 37.06 -46.97
N ARG A 283 12.13 37.52 -47.88
CA ARG A 283 12.54 38.41 -48.98
C ARG A 283 12.77 39.81 -48.42
N SER A 284 14.03 40.12 -48.15
CA SER A 284 14.48 41.47 -47.78
C SER A 284 14.19 42.47 -48.95
N TYR A 285 13.35 43.42 -48.67
CA TYR A 285 13.13 44.54 -49.56
C TYR A 285 14.25 45.60 -49.34
N ALA A 286 15.15 45.73 -50.26
CA ALA A 286 16.16 46.77 -50.23
C ALA A 286 15.56 48.04 -50.89
N ASP A 287 15.31 49.08 -50.13
CA ASP A 287 15.00 50.41 -50.60
C ASP A 287 16.26 51.06 -51.12
N ARG A 288 16.14 51.45 -52.37
CA ARG A 288 17.12 52.28 -53.11
C ARG A 288 16.54 53.68 -53.15
N HIS A 289 17.21 54.66 -52.48
CA HIS A 289 17.07 56.06 -52.79
C HIS A 289 18.46 56.72 -52.88
N VAL A 290 18.76 57.19 -54.01
CA VAL A 290 19.50 58.33 -54.50
C VAL A 290 20.37 59.08 -53.51
#